data_7e014d70d3866aa4e51ed517b2767c40
#
_entry.id   7e014d70d3866aa4e51ed517b2767c40
#
_cell.length_a   1.000
_cell.length_b   1.000
_cell.length_c   1.000
_cell.angle_alpha   90.00
_cell.angle_beta   90.00
_cell.angle_gamma   90.00
#
_symmetry.space_group_name_H-M   'P 1'
#
loop_
_entity.id
_entity.type
_entity.pdbx_description
1 polymer ?
#
loop_
_entity_poly.entity_id
_entity_poly.type
_entity_poly.pdbx_seq_one_letter_code
_entity_poly.pdbx_strand_id
1 'polypeptide(L)'
;MNTSHKIPTIAATVLLVLGSAAGAVQAGERHIARSRQGPHGGSMAVQRDRADGLYQRSVQRQGPAGRSLEAQRSRSYDPETSTYQGSASRTVTGVDGQSASSSREVARGGGQATVTRQITGPNGQTSTYQRSRGDGQAEVVRTGPDGQTLTRSRSVERSDQGVTLNTQATGPQGGSREHSVTYSPAAGE
;
A
#
# COMPACT_ATOMS: atom_id res chain seq x y z
N MET A 1 -2.59 -16.93 45.76
CA MET A 1 -3.56 -17.39 44.74
C MET A 1 -3.15 -16.78 43.42
N ASN A 2 -2.45 -17.57 42.58
CA ASN A 2 -1.95 -17.14 41.29
C ASN A 2 -2.90 -17.67 40.20
N THR A 3 -3.72 -16.83 39.64
CA THR A 3 -4.57 -17.16 38.49
C THR A 3 -3.80 -16.92 37.18
N SER A 4 -3.25 -18.01 36.67
CA SER A 4 -2.62 -18.05 35.35
C SER A 4 -3.68 -17.98 34.27
N HIS A 5 -3.78 -16.83 33.59
CA HIS A 5 -4.63 -16.68 32.41
C HIS A 5 -3.96 -17.35 31.19
N LYS A 6 -4.48 -18.52 30.82
CA LYS A 6 -4.13 -19.18 29.56
C LYS A 6 -4.81 -18.46 28.40
N ILE A 7 -4.03 -17.81 27.56
CA ILE A 7 -4.51 -17.24 26.27
C ILE A 7 -4.71 -18.41 25.31
N PRO A 8 -5.89 -18.57 24.70
CA PRO A 8 -6.09 -19.63 23.72
C PRO A 8 -5.33 -19.28 22.43
N THR A 9 -4.43 -20.15 22.05
CA THR A 9 -3.78 -20.13 20.73
C THR A 9 -4.82 -20.47 19.67
N ILE A 10 -5.29 -19.49 18.92
CA ILE A 10 -6.13 -19.71 17.76
C ILE A 10 -5.21 -20.18 16.63
N ALA A 11 -5.17 -21.48 16.43
CA ALA A 11 -4.58 -22.09 15.25
C ALA A 11 -5.49 -21.81 14.07
N ALA A 12 -5.16 -20.81 13.25
CA ALA A 12 -5.81 -20.56 11.97
C ALA A 12 -5.41 -21.67 10.99
N THR A 13 -6.23 -22.70 10.91
CA THR A 13 -6.12 -23.73 9.87
C THR A 13 -6.57 -23.10 8.56
N VAL A 14 -5.63 -22.69 7.73
CA VAL A 14 -5.91 -22.27 6.34
C VAL A 14 -6.19 -23.53 5.53
N LEU A 15 -7.48 -23.81 5.35
CA LEU A 15 -7.94 -24.88 4.46
C LEU A 15 -7.70 -24.42 3.01
N LEU A 16 -6.67 -24.96 2.38
CA LEU A 16 -6.39 -24.74 0.97
C LEU A 16 -7.37 -25.56 0.14
N VAL A 17 -8.52 -24.97 -0.20
CA VAL A 17 -9.46 -25.58 -1.17
C VAL A 17 -8.85 -25.37 -2.56
N LEU A 18 -8.19 -26.38 -3.06
CA LEU A 18 -7.83 -26.53 -4.48
C LEU A 18 -9.10 -26.91 -5.26
N GLY A 19 -9.98 -25.93 -5.47
CA GLY A 19 -11.08 -26.05 -6.39
C GLY A 19 -10.56 -25.96 -7.81
N SER A 20 -10.40 -27.09 -8.49
CA SER A 20 -10.25 -27.14 -9.95
C SER A 20 -11.61 -26.83 -10.59
N ALA A 21 -11.95 -25.57 -10.72
CA ALA A 21 -13.03 -25.14 -11.60
C ALA A 21 -12.48 -25.16 -13.03
N ALA A 22 -12.79 -26.22 -13.76
CA ALA A 22 -12.71 -26.24 -15.23
C ALA A 22 -13.83 -25.34 -15.77
N GLY A 23 -13.66 -24.02 -15.70
CA GLY A 23 -14.52 -23.04 -16.33
C GLY A 23 -13.99 -22.71 -17.72
N ALA A 24 -14.88 -22.59 -18.68
CA ALA A 24 -14.57 -22.14 -20.03
C ALA A 24 -13.76 -20.84 -19.98
N VAL A 25 -12.52 -20.88 -20.45
CA VAL A 25 -11.62 -19.73 -20.52
C VAL A 25 -12.19 -18.77 -21.55
N GLN A 26 -12.83 -17.70 -21.13
CA GLN A 26 -13.16 -16.57 -22.01
C GLN A 26 -11.85 -15.93 -22.49
N ALA A 27 -11.82 -15.56 -23.77
CA ALA A 27 -10.67 -14.94 -24.40
C ALA A 27 -10.28 -13.62 -23.68
N GLY A 28 -9.20 -13.65 -22.89
CA GLY A 28 -8.73 -12.51 -22.10
C GLY A 28 -8.30 -12.88 -20.65
N GLU A 29 -8.85 -13.93 -20.09
CA GLU A 29 -8.52 -14.36 -18.72
C GLU A 29 -7.25 -15.23 -18.70
N ARG A 30 -6.34 -14.90 -17.81
CA ARG A 30 -5.14 -15.71 -17.55
C ARG A 30 -5.03 -16.02 -16.07
N HIS A 31 -5.08 -17.30 -15.75
CA HIS A 31 -4.80 -17.84 -14.43
C HIS A 31 -3.45 -18.55 -14.45
N ILE A 32 -2.54 -18.20 -13.54
CA ILE A 32 -1.25 -18.85 -13.37
C ILE A 32 -1.08 -19.20 -11.90
N ALA A 33 -1.04 -20.49 -11.59
CA ALA A 33 -0.66 -20.98 -10.28
C ALA A 33 0.68 -21.71 -10.37
N ARG A 34 1.59 -21.41 -9.45
CA ARG A 34 2.90 -22.07 -9.31
C ARG A 34 3.15 -22.39 -7.85
N SER A 35 3.53 -23.62 -7.58
CA SER A 35 4.01 -24.03 -6.26
C SER A 35 5.41 -24.65 -6.39
N ARG A 36 6.23 -24.44 -5.38
CA ARG A 36 7.56 -25.01 -5.28
C ARG A 36 7.83 -25.40 -3.84
N GLN A 37 8.37 -26.59 -3.65
CA GLN A 37 8.87 -27.07 -2.37
C GLN A 37 10.39 -27.16 -2.43
N GLY A 38 11.05 -26.60 -1.46
CA GLY A 38 12.51 -26.63 -1.37
C GLY A 38 13.02 -27.86 -0.58
N PRO A 39 14.30 -28.25 -0.76
CA PRO A 39 14.89 -29.42 -0.13
C PRO A 39 14.97 -29.35 1.41
N HIS A 40 14.83 -28.14 1.99
CA HIS A 40 14.92 -27.93 3.44
C HIS A 40 13.54 -27.56 4.07
N GLY A 41 12.43 -28.06 3.52
CA GLY A 41 11.08 -27.88 4.06
C GLY A 41 10.46 -26.50 3.78
N GLY A 42 11.11 -25.64 3.02
CA GLY A 42 10.52 -24.37 2.58
C GLY A 42 9.53 -24.58 1.45
N SER A 43 8.44 -23.81 1.43
CA SER A 43 7.46 -23.81 0.35
C SER A 43 7.19 -22.41 -0.20
N MET A 44 6.78 -22.34 -1.46
CA MET A 44 6.35 -21.11 -2.10
C MET A 44 5.17 -21.40 -3.01
N ALA A 45 4.10 -20.62 -2.87
CA ALA A 45 2.96 -20.62 -3.78
C ALA A 45 2.78 -19.22 -4.36
N VAL A 46 2.52 -19.13 -5.65
CA VAL A 46 2.22 -17.89 -6.37
C VAL A 46 0.99 -18.12 -7.23
N GLN A 47 0.00 -17.26 -7.08
CA GLN A 47 -1.16 -17.22 -7.96
C GLN A 47 -1.20 -15.85 -8.64
N ARG A 48 -1.58 -15.83 -9.90
CA ARG A 48 -1.76 -14.61 -10.70
C ARG A 48 -3.01 -14.78 -11.55
N ASP A 49 -3.90 -13.82 -11.44
CA ASP A 49 -5.13 -13.74 -12.19
C ASP A 49 -5.15 -12.43 -12.95
N ARG A 50 -5.55 -12.49 -14.19
CA ARG A 50 -5.73 -11.34 -15.05
C ARG A 50 -7.00 -11.52 -15.86
N ALA A 51 -7.89 -10.56 -15.74
CA ALA A 51 -9.12 -10.44 -16.50
C ALA A 51 -9.39 -8.96 -16.75
N ASP A 52 -10.15 -8.63 -17.74
CA ASP A 52 -10.60 -7.30 -18.19
C ASP A 52 -10.32 -6.12 -17.23
N GLY A 53 -9.13 -5.52 -17.37
CA GLY A 53 -8.69 -4.42 -16.51
C GLY A 53 -8.32 -4.80 -15.07
N LEU A 54 -8.53 -6.04 -14.63
CA LEU A 54 -8.20 -6.54 -13.29
C LEU A 54 -6.91 -7.36 -13.32
N TYR A 55 -6.03 -7.10 -12.38
CA TYR A 55 -4.87 -7.92 -12.08
C TYR A 55 -4.81 -8.22 -10.60
N GLN A 56 -4.70 -9.50 -10.25
CA GLN A 56 -4.48 -9.97 -8.89
C GLN A 56 -3.24 -10.85 -8.81
N ARG A 57 -2.53 -10.78 -7.70
CA ARG A 57 -1.40 -11.64 -7.41
C ARG A 57 -1.37 -11.93 -5.91
N SER A 58 -1.24 -13.19 -5.57
CA SER A 58 -0.92 -13.64 -4.22
C SER A 58 0.41 -14.39 -4.20
N VAL A 59 1.15 -14.25 -3.12
CA VAL A 59 2.40 -14.96 -2.87
C VAL A 59 2.37 -15.42 -1.42
N GLN A 60 2.55 -16.71 -1.22
CA GLN A 60 2.75 -17.31 0.10
C GLN A 60 4.10 -18.00 0.10
N ARG A 61 4.89 -17.77 1.12
CA ARG A 61 6.16 -18.45 1.33
C ARG A 61 6.22 -18.93 2.77
N GLN A 62 6.66 -20.14 2.94
CA GLN A 62 7.02 -20.69 4.23
C GLN A 62 8.48 -21.11 4.19
N GLY A 63 9.27 -20.59 5.08
CA GLY A 63 10.67 -20.95 5.24
C GLY A 63 10.87 -22.02 6.31
N PRO A 64 12.09 -22.53 6.46
CA PRO A 64 12.44 -23.37 7.59
C PRO A 64 12.24 -22.60 8.90
N ALA A 65 12.04 -23.33 10.00
CA ALA A 65 11.85 -22.75 11.34
C ALA A 65 10.64 -21.80 11.50
N GLY A 66 9.57 -21.99 10.71
CA GLY A 66 8.30 -21.29 10.89
C GLY A 66 8.24 -19.85 10.34
N ARG A 67 9.27 -19.38 9.66
CA ARG A 67 9.20 -18.09 8.96
C ARG A 67 8.15 -18.14 7.86
N SER A 68 7.31 -17.10 7.76
CA SER A 68 6.35 -16.99 6.66
C SER A 68 6.32 -15.59 6.05
N LEU A 69 5.89 -15.55 4.79
CA LEU A 69 5.61 -14.32 4.06
C LEU A 69 4.33 -14.53 3.27
N GLU A 70 3.39 -13.62 3.49
CA GLU A 70 2.19 -13.48 2.68
C GLU A 70 2.20 -12.12 2.01
N ALA A 71 1.91 -12.09 0.72
CA ALA A 71 1.79 -10.84 -0.02
C ALA A 71 0.65 -10.94 -1.03
N GLN A 72 -0.15 -9.89 -1.09
CA GLN A 72 -1.26 -9.75 -2.03
C GLN A 72 -1.11 -8.43 -2.78
N ARG A 73 -1.53 -8.44 -4.02
CA ARG A 73 -1.58 -7.23 -4.85
C ARG A 73 -2.77 -7.31 -5.78
N SER A 74 -3.54 -6.25 -5.84
CA SER A 74 -4.57 -6.06 -6.84
C SER A 74 -4.36 -4.75 -7.61
N ARG A 75 -4.86 -4.70 -8.81
CA ARG A 75 -4.93 -3.50 -9.63
C ARG A 75 -6.18 -3.61 -10.50
N SER A 76 -6.89 -2.52 -10.62
CA SER A 76 -8.00 -2.38 -11.56
C SER A 76 -7.85 -1.08 -12.35
N TYR A 77 -8.29 -1.11 -13.56
CA TYR A 77 -8.43 0.05 -14.41
C TYR A 77 -9.79 0.01 -15.08
N ASP A 78 -10.53 1.08 -14.93
CA ASP A 78 -11.81 1.29 -15.57
C ASP A 78 -11.62 2.29 -16.72
N PRO A 79 -11.74 1.85 -17.98
CA PRO A 79 -11.54 2.71 -19.13
C PRO A 79 -12.66 3.75 -19.32
N GLU A 80 -13.88 3.49 -18.85
CA GLU A 80 -15.02 4.40 -19.00
C GLU A 80 -14.84 5.65 -18.12
N THR A 81 -14.39 5.46 -16.92
CA THR A 81 -14.14 6.55 -15.95
C THR A 81 -12.69 7.00 -15.92
N SER A 82 -11.79 6.34 -16.67
CA SER A 82 -10.34 6.54 -16.62
C SER A 82 -9.79 6.46 -15.20
N THR A 83 -10.36 5.60 -14.35
CA THR A 83 -9.94 5.41 -12.98
C THR A 83 -9.02 4.21 -12.81
N TYR A 84 -8.01 4.37 -11.98
CA TYR A 84 -7.09 3.32 -11.58
C TYR A 84 -7.15 3.14 -10.07
N GLN A 85 -7.28 1.90 -9.64
CA GLN A 85 -7.17 1.50 -8.24
C GLN A 85 -6.10 0.43 -8.10
N GLY A 86 -5.39 0.45 -7.00
CA GLY A 86 -4.38 -0.55 -6.69
C GLY A 86 -4.25 -0.73 -5.19
N SER A 87 -4.15 -1.98 -4.77
CA SER A 87 -3.82 -2.33 -3.39
C SER A 87 -2.65 -3.29 -3.35
N ALA A 88 -1.90 -3.24 -2.28
CA ALA A 88 -0.86 -4.21 -1.97
C ALA A 88 -0.78 -4.38 -0.46
N SER A 89 -0.69 -5.61 -0.01
CA SER A 89 -0.43 -5.96 1.37
C SER A 89 0.70 -6.97 1.46
N ARG A 90 1.42 -6.94 2.57
CA ARG A 90 2.48 -7.88 2.88
C ARG A 90 2.53 -8.09 4.38
N THR A 91 2.61 -9.34 4.81
CA THR A 91 2.87 -9.74 6.18
C THR A 91 4.08 -10.67 6.20
N VAL A 92 4.97 -10.44 7.12
CA VAL A 92 6.15 -11.27 7.36
C VAL A 92 6.11 -11.71 8.82
N THR A 93 6.19 -13.01 9.06
CA THR A 93 6.27 -13.58 10.40
C THR A 93 7.66 -14.15 10.62
N GLY A 94 8.31 -13.79 11.69
CA GLY A 94 9.61 -14.30 12.12
C GLY A 94 9.52 -15.70 12.73
N VAL A 95 10.67 -16.28 13.06
CA VAL A 95 10.76 -17.57 13.76
C VAL A 95 10.23 -17.53 15.18
N ASP A 96 10.22 -16.36 15.77
CA ASP A 96 9.69 -16.04 17.10
C ASP A 96 8.15 -15.83 17.11
N GLY A 97 7.50 -15.97 15.95
CA GLY A 97 6.07 -15.73 15.76
C GLY A 97 5.68 -14.26 15.68
N GLN A 98 6.61 -13.34 15.84
CA GLN A 98 6.32 -11.91 15.68
C GLN A 98 6.10 -11.56 14.22
N SER A 99 5.11 -10.69 13.96
CA SER A 99 4.72 -10.33 12.61
C SER A 99 4.85 -8.83 12.37
N ALA A 100 5.36 -8.48 11.21
CA ALA A 100 5.32 -7.12 10.68
C ALA A 100 4.47 -7.09 9.41
N SER A 101 3.68 -6.04 9.24
CA SER A 101 2.81 -5.91 8.06
C SER A 101 2.97 -4.55 7.39
N SER A 102 2.64 -4.51 6.13
CA SER A 102 2.50 -3.27 5.39
C SER A 102 1.34 -3.35 4.41
N SER A 103 0.57 -2.28 4.31
CA SER A 103 -0.46 -2.11 3.29
C SER A 103 -0.21 -0.83 2.50
N ARG A 104 -0.68 -0.82 1.26
CA ARG A 104 -0.65 0.34 0.39
C ARG A 104 -1.88 0.33 -0.50
N GLU A 105 -2.52 1.47 -0.60
CA GLU A 105 -3.63 1.73 -1.51
C GLU A 105 -3.30 2.90 -2.43
N VAL A 106 -3.75 2.83 -3.66
CA VAL A 106 -3.57 3.87 -4.66
C VAL A 106 -4.87 4.04 -5.41
N ALA A 107 -5.36 5.26 -5.50
CA ALA A 107 -6.48 5.62 -6.37
C ALA A 107 -6.05 6.78 -7.27
N ARG A 108 -6.44 6.72 -8.54
CA ARG A 108 -6.18 7.78 -9.52
C ARG A 108 -7.38 7.91 -10.44
N GLY A 109 -7.80 9.12 -10.74
CA GLY A 109 -8.92 9.41 -11.63
C GLY A 109 -9.35 10.87 -11.48
N GLY A 110 -10.01 11.43 -12.49
CA GLY A 110 -10.53 12.81 -12.43
C GLY A 110 -9.47 13.87 -12.14
N GLY A 111 -8.22 13.70 -12.60
CA GLY A 111 -7.13 14.64 -12.30
C GLY A 111 -6.54 14.49 -10.89
N GLN A 112 -7.08 13.62 -10.06
CA GLN A 112 -6.66 13.42 -8.67
C GLN A 112 -5.91 12.10 -8.50
N ALA A 113 -5.04 12.03 -7.50
CA ALA A 113 -4.35 10.81 -7.10
C ALA A 113 -4.19 10.78 -5.58
N THR A 114 -4.51 9.66 -4.97
CA THR A 114 -4.28 9.39 -3.56
C THR A 114 -3.42 8.14 -3.37
N VAL A 115 -2.56 8.17 -2.37
CA VAL A 115 -1.76 7.03 -1.93
C VAL A 115 -1.83 6.96 -0.42
N THR A 116 -2.28 5.85 0.11
CA THR A 116 -2.23 5.55 1.55
C THR A 116 -1.29 4.38 1.77
N ARG A 117 -0.47 4.45 2.81
CA ARG A 117 0.40 3.36 3.24
C ARG A 117 0.36 3.26 4.75
N GLN A 118 0.29 2.05 5.24
CA GLN A 118 0.40 1.71 6.65
C GLN A 118 1.50 0.68 6.84
N ILE A 119 2.28 0.80 7.90
CA ILE A 119 3.31 -0.14 8.29
C ILE A 119 3.12 -0.42 9.77
N THR A 120 2.97 -1.69 10.12
CA THR A 120 2.91 -2.15 11.51
C THR A 120 4.15 -2.99 11.78
N GLY A 121 4.93 -2.58 12.75
CA GLY A 121 6.12 -3.32 13.19
C GLY A 121 5.78 -4.56 14.02
N PRO A 122 6.77 -5.40 14.35
CA PRO A 122 6.58 -6.62 15.12
C PRO A 122 6.11 -6.36 16.57
N ASN A 123 6.36 -5.17 17.08
CA ASN A 123 5.88 -4.70 18.39
C ASN A 123 4.46 -4.09 18.35
N GLY A 124 3.74 -4.19 17.22
CA GLY A 124 2.40 -3.63 17.03
C GLY A 124 2.35 -2.13 16.74
N GLN A 125 3.47 -1.43 16.82
CA GLN A 125 3.53 0.00 16.51
C GLN A 125 3.26 0.27 15.05
N THR A 126 2.42 1.27 14.77
CA THR A 126 1.96 1.56 13.41
C THR A 126 2.37 2.96 12.98
N SER A 127 2.87 3.06 11.76
CA SER A 127 3.13 4.31 11.06
C SER A 127 2.25 4.41 9.82
N THR A 128 1.76 5.62 9.52
CA THR A 128 0.94 5.89 8.35
C THR A 128 1.58 6.93 7.45
N TYR A 129 1.32 6.80 6.16
CA TYR A 129 1.69 7.76 5.13
C TYR A 129 0.49 7.96 4.22
N GLN A 130 0.06 9.19 4.05
CA GLN A 130 -1.00 9.57 3.13
C GLN A 130 -0.48 10.67 2.21
N ARG A 131 -0.76 10.54 0.93
CA ARG A 131 -0.47 11.56 -0.08
C ARG A 131 -1.68 11.76 -0.95
N SER A 132 -2.07 13.01 -1.13
CA SER A 132 -3.06 13.44 -2.11
C SER A 132 -2.41 14.39 -3.12
N ARG A 133 -2.93 14.40 -4.33
CA ARG A 133 -2.55 15.32 -5.39
C ARG A 133 -3.73 15.54 -6.31
N GLY A 134 -3.99 16.77 -6.71
CA GLY A 134 -5.03 17.18 -7.65
C GLY A 134 -5.19 18.69 -7.66
N ASP A 135 -5.72 19.24 -8.71
CA ASP A 135 -6.12 20.67 -8.84
C ASP A 135 -5.00 21.66 -8.45
N GLY A 136 -3.76 21.37 -8.85
CA GLY A 136 -2.61 22.20 -8.51
C GLY A 136 -2.14 22.07 -7.06
N GLN A 137 -2.76 21.20 -6.27
CA GLN A 137 -2.42 20.95 -4.87
C GLN A 137 -1.79 19.58 -4.66
N ALA A 138 -0.95 19.47 -3.67
CA ALA A 138 -0.43 18.20 -3.19
C ALA A 138 -0.23 18.27 -1.68
N GLU A 139 -0.64 17.22 -0.98
CA GLU A 139 -0.47 17.09 0.46
C GLU A 139 0.17 15.75 0.80
N VAL A 140 1.01 15.76 1.80
CA VAL A 140 1.61 14.58 2.40
C VAL A 140 1.46 14.65 3.91
N VAL A 141 0.84 13.63 4.49
CA VAL A 141 0.71 13.46 5.93
C VAL A 141 1.46 12.18 6.32
N ARG A 142 2.30 12.27 7.33
CA ARG A 142 3.01 11.14 7.91
C ARG A 142 2.77 11.12 9.41
N THR A 143 2.32 9.99 9.92
CA THR A 143 2.19 9.77 11.35
C THR A 143 3.16 8.68 11.76
N GLY A 144 4.02 8.96 12.72
CA GLY A 144 4.98 8.03 13.29
C GLY A 144 4.31 7.02 14.24
N PRO A 145 5.06 6.03 14.71
CA PRO A 145 4.57 5.01 15.63
C PRO A 145 4.20 5.57 17.03
N ASP A 146 4.70 6.73 17.36
CA ASP A 146 4.42 7.50 18.58
C ASP A 146 3.21 8.45 18.43
N GLY A 147 2.50 8.40 17.28
CA GLY A 147 1.37 9.26 16.97
C GLY A 147 1.75 10.67 16.49
N GLN A 148 3.02 11.01 16.48
CA GLN A 148 3.47 12.32 16.00
C GLN A 148 3.24 12.45 14.49
N THR A 149 2.71 13.60 14.08
CA THR A 149 2.32 13.84 12.69
C THR A 149 3.16 14.95 12.07
N LEU A 150 3.62 14.72 10.84
CA LEU A 150 4.25 15.69 9.96
C LEU A 150 3.36 15.88 8.73
N THR A 151 3.00 17.13 8.46
CA THR A 151 2.21 17.50 7.26
C THR A 151 3.05 18.39 6.36
N ARG A 152 2.97 18.13 5.05
CA ARG A 152 3.54 19.00 4.03
C ARG A 152 2.52 19.23 2.95
N SER A 153 2.15 20.48 2.70
CA SER A 153 1.30 20.90 1.60
C SER A 153 2.07 21.70 0.56
N ARG A 154 1.61 21.65 -0.66
CA ARG A 154 2.11 22.42 -1.77
C ARG A 154 0.93 22.84 -2.63
N SER A 155 0.84 24.12 -3.00
CA SER A 155 -0.10 24.63 -3.99
C SER A 155 0.62 25.35 -5.13
N VAL A 156 0.04 25.28 -6.30
CA VAL A 156 0.50 25.98 -7.50
C VAL A 156 -0.64 26.85 -7.99
N GLU A 157 -0.44 28.15 -7.93
CA GLU A 157 -1.37 29.15 -8.43
C GLU A 157 -0.83 29.72 -9.73
N ARG A 158 -1.69 29.81 -10.74
CA ARG A 158 -1.37 30.40 -12.04
C ARG A 158 -2.23 31.62 -12.25
N SER A 159 -1.59 32.71 -12.64
CA SER A 159 -2.25 33.97 -12.99
C SER A 159 -1.56 34.57 -14.21
N ASP A 160 -2.11 35.65 -14.75
CA ASP A 160 -1.48 36.43 -15.82
C ASP A 160 -0.15 37.05 -15.40
N GLN A 161 0.09 37.16 -14.09
CA GLN A 161 1.32 37.68 -13.46
C GLN A 161 2.42 36.61 -13.36
N GLY A 162 2.08 35.33 -13.60
CA GLY A 162 3.03 34.24 -13.49
C GLY A 162 2.52 33.02 -12.72
N VAL A 163 3.46 32.26 -12.19
CA VAL A 163 3.19 31.04 -11.43
C VAL A 163 3.74 31.19 -10.02
N THR A 164 2.87 31.10 -9.02
CA THR A 164 3.26 31.08 -7.61
C THR A 164 3.20 29.67 -7.05
N LEU A 165 4.27 29.28 -6.39
CA LEU A 165 4.41 28.02 -5.71
C LEU A 165 4.48 28.25 -4.20
N ASN A 166 3.47 27.82 -3.47
CA ASN A 166 3.44 27.86 -2.01
C ASN A 166 3.74 26.46 -1.44
N THR A 167 4.60 26.39 -0.44
CA THR A 167 4.90 25.17 0.29
C THR A 167 4.81 25.47 1.78
N GLN A 168 4.04 24.65 2.49
CA GLN A 168 3.92 24.68 3.94
C GLN A 168 4.34 23.33 4.52
N ALA A 169 5.04 23.34 5.62
CA ALA A 169 5.40 22.13 6.37
C ALA A 169 5.13 22.36 7.86
N THR A 170 4.39 21.45 8.48
CA THR A 170 4.12 21.44 9.92
C THR A 170 4.79 20.23 10.54
N GLY A 171 5.65 20.46 11.49
CA GLY A 171 6.37 19.42 12.22
C GLY A 171 5.52 18.75 13.31
N PRO A 172 6.03 17.68 13.92
CA PRO A 172 5.30 16.88 14.91
C PRO A 172 5.00 17.66 16.21
N GLN A 173 5.71 18.73 16.48
CA GLN A 173 5.50 19.61 17.65
C GLN A 173 4.68 20.86 17.31
N GLY A 174 4.00 20.89 16.16
CA GLY A 174 3.17 22.02 15.72
C GLY A 174 3.94 23.21 15.10
N GLY A 175 5.26 23.19 15.10
CA GLY A 175 6.07 24.19 14.41
C GLY A 175 5.82 24.15 12.91
N SER A 176 5.50 25.31 12.28
CA SER A 176 5.26 25.40 10.85
C SER A 176 6.31 26.26 10.15
N ARG A 177 6.56 25.95 8.89
CA ARG A 177 7.39 26.73 7.97
C ARG A 177 6.66 26.89 6.65
N GLU A 178 6.71 28.09 6.11
CA GLU A 178 6.13 28.45 4.83
C GLU A 178 7.22 28.96 3.88
N HIS A 179 7.08 28.63 2.62
CA HIS A 179 7.98 29.09 1.56
C HIS A 179 7.14 29.35 0.32
N SER A 180 7.26 30.55 -0.25
CA SER A 180 6.59 30.96 -1.48
C SER A 180 7.61 31.41 -2.52
N VAL A 181 7.44 30.96 -3.76
CA VAL A 181 8.26 31.37 -4.90
C VAL A 181 7.34 31.76 -6.05
N THR A 182 7.53 32.95 -6.58
CA THR A 182 6.78 33.42 -7.75
C THR A 182 7.73 33.51 -8.95
N TYR A 183 7.32 32.90 -10.05
CA TYR A 183 7.97 32.99 -11.35
C TYR A 183 7.13 33.93 -12.23
N SER A 184 7.64 35.11 -12.52
CA SER A 184 7.00 36.02 -13.48
C SER A 184 7.46 35.67 -14.89
N PRO A 185 6.57 35.72 -15.92
CA PRO A 185 7.00 35.64 -17.30
C PRO A 185 7.96 36.80 -17.58
N ALA A 186 9.01 36.57 -18.34
CA ALA A 186 9.86 37.64 -18.82
C ALA A 186 8.99 38.63 -19.60
N ALA A 187 9.09 39.91 -19.26
CA ALA A 187 8.43 40.95 -20.08
C ALA A 187 9.01 40.79 -21.49
N GLY A 188 8.15 40.39 -22.43
CA GLY A 188 8.57 40.30 -23.83
C GLY A 188 8.96 41.70 -24.32
N GLU A 189 10.18 41.84 -24.81
CA GLU A 189 10.61 42.96 -25.61
C GLU A 189 9.92 42.96 -26.95
#